data_f46b65e2bf253c06537f27dd4c7771f1
#
_entry.id   f46b65e2bf253c06537f27dd4c7771f1
#
_cell.length_a   1.000
_cell.length_b   1.000
_cell.length_c   1.000
_cell.angle_alpha   90.00
_cell.angle_beta   90.00
_cell.angle_gamma   90.00
#
_symmetry.space_group_name_H-M   'P 1'
#
loop_
_entity.id
_entity.type
_entity.pdbx_description
1 polymer ?
#
loop_
_entity_poly.entity_id
_entity_poly.type
_entity_poly.pdbx_seq_one_letter_code
_entity_poly.pdbx_strand_id
1 'polypeptide(L)'
;QMGNQGGSGDGVRSMKEWYDAKLIGKVTKVYAWTNRPVWPQGLAKPSGTHAVPSTMKWDLWIGPSKYEEFNPAYHPFNWRGWWAFGTGALGDMACHIMDPIYRILPILYPNEVECSLPNQFTAAWTEAGYIDSCPPASIIHLNYPRLDGKGDIKVTWMDGGLLPQRPEELLPDEEMGNWDGGVIFEGTKGKMMCDCYGGNPRLLPTSRMKEAKLPKQTLKRVPEGHYVQWVNACIAGYG
;
A
#
# COMPACT_ATOMS: atom_id res chain seq x y z
N GLN A 1 -17.16 -5.39 5.12
CA GLN A 1 -15.71 -5.68 5.18
C GLN A 1 -15.05 -5.36 3.85
N MET A 2 -13.91 -4.70 3.88
CA MET A 2 -13.12 -4.40 2.69
C MET A 2 -12.19 -5.57 2.32
N GLY A 3 -11.71 -5.58 1.05
CA GLY A 3 -10.81 -6.63 0.55
C GLY A 3 -9.36 -6.57 1.05
N ASN A 4 -9.03 -5.72 2.02
CA ASN A 4 -7.69 -5.60 2.61
C ASN A 4 -7.45 -6.70 3.65
N GLN A 5 -7.25 -7.92 3.17
CA GLN A 5 -7.13 -9.14 3.97
C GLN A 5 -6.07 -9.10 5.07
N GLY A 6 -4.99 -8.33 4.89
CA GLY A 6 -3.96 -8.11 5.91
C GLY A 6 -4.52 -7.53 7.22
N GLY A 7 -5.65 -6.80 7.14
CA GLY A 7 -6.34 -6.29 8.31
C GLY A 7 -6.88 -7.35 9.27
N SER A 8 -7.05 -8.60 8.82
CA SER A 8 -7.39 -9.73 9.69
C SER A 8 -6.15 -10.50 10.18
N GLY A 9 -4.96 -10.18 9.65
CA GLY A 9 -3.70 -10.84 10.00
C GLY A 9 -3.19 -10.53 11.40
N ASP A 10 -2.46 -11.46 11.99
CA ASP A 10 -1.87 -11.30 13.32
C ASP A 10 -0.74 -10.27 13.37
N GLY A 11 -0.03 -10.08 12.25
CA GLY A 11 1.11 -9.17 12.19
C GLY A 11 0.75 -7.73 12.52
N VAL A 12 -0.36 -7.22 11.96
CA VAL A 12 -0.82 -5.85 12.24
C VAL A 12 -1.20 -5.69 13.71
N ARG A 13 -1.84 -6.70 14.31
CA ARG A 13 -2.20 -6.70 15.73
C ARG A 13 -0.96 -6.72 16.62
N SER A 14 0.01 -7.56 16.29
CA SER A 14 1.27 -7.62 17.02
C SER A 14 2.02 -6.29 16.97
N MET A 15 2.13 -5.69 15.80
CA MET A 15 2.76 -4.36 15.65
C MET A 15 2.03 -3.27 16.44
N LYS A 16 0.69 -3.30 16.47
CA LYS A 16 -0.10 -2.36 17.29
C LYS A 16 0.21 -2.53 18.78
N GLU A 17 0.27 -3.77 19.24
CA GLU A 17 0.64 -4.08 20.64
C GLU A 17 2.07 -3.62 20.96
N TRP A 18 3.03 -3.81 20.05
CA TRP A 18 4.41 -3.33 20.22
C TRP A 18 4.50 -1.80 20.22
N TYR A 19 3.72 -1.15 19.38
CA TYR A 19 3.63 0.31 19.36
C TYR A 19 3.04 0.86 20.66
N ASP A 20 1.95 0.26 21.17
CA ASP A 20 1.31 0.66 22.42
C ASP A 20 2.25 0.42 23.63
N ALA A 21 3.04 -0.66 23.60
CA ALA A 21 4.10 -0.93 24.57
C ALA A 21 5.35 -0.05 24.38
N LYS A 22 5.36 0.85 23.38
CA LYS A 22 6.47 1.79 23.09
C LYS A 22 7.82 1.13 22.83
N LEU A 23 7.82 -0.07 22.22
CA LEU A 23 9.07 -0.78 21.93
C LEU A 23 10.00 -0.01 21.00
N ILE A 24 9.44 0.77 20.06
CA ILE A 24 10.21 1.63 19.17
C ILE A 24 10.12 3.11 19.55
N GLY A 25 9.47 3.44 20.68
CA GLY A 25 9.26 4.81 21.12
C GLY A 25 8.22 5.56 20.30
N LYS A 26 8.40 6.88 20.12
CA LYS A 26 7.51 7.73 19.31
C LYS A 26 7.87 7.57 17.85
N VAL A 27 6.92 7.13 17.02
CA VAL A 27 7.08 7.08 15.57
C VAL A 27 7.00 8.50 14.99
N THR A 28 7.95 8.82 14.12
CA THR A 28 8.06 10.13 13.45
C THR A 28 8.08 10.01 11.94
N LYS A 29 8.53 8.86 11.41
CA LYS A 29 8.56 8.59 9.97
C LYS A 29 8.07 7.19 9.69
N VAL A 30 7.45 7.02 8.53
CA VAL A 30 7.05 5.73 7.99
C VAL A 30 7.39 5.70 6.50
N TYR A 31 7.90 4.57 6.05
CA TYR A 31 8.14 4.31 4.63
C TYR A 31 7.28 3.13 4.23
N ALA A 32 6.52 3.30 3.15
CA ALA A 32 5.65 2.28 2.57
C ALA A 32 6.00 2.15 1.08
N TRP A 33 6.18 0.95 0.59
CA TRP A 33 6.57 0.75 -0.81
C TRP A 33 5.94 -0.50 -1.39
N THR A 34 5.87 -0.52 -2.74
CA THR A 34 5.43 -1.68 -3.51
C THR A 34 6.21 -1.81 -4.81
N ASN A 35 6.32 -3.03 -5.31
CA ASN A 35 6.85 -3.30 -6.64
C ASN A 35 5.82 -3.02 -7.77
N ARG A 36 4.58 -2.70 -7.42
CA ARG A 36 3.55 -2.34 -8.42
C ARG A 36 3.89 -1.00 -9.09
N PRO A 37 3.46 -0.84 -10.37
CA PRO A 37 2.54 -1.68 -11.13
C PRO A 37 3.24 -2.90 -11.75
N VAL A 38 2.50 -4.02 -11.83
CA VAL A 38 2.85 -5.19 -12.64
C VAL A 38 2.02 -5.24 -13.94
N TRP A 39 1.31 -4.19 -14.21
CA TRP A 39 0.57 -3.89 -15.43
C TRP A 39 1.14 -2.62 -16.07
N PRO A 40 0.93 -2.41 -17.39
CA PRO A 40 1.43 -1.20 -18.07
C PRO A 40 0.84 0.08 -17.49
N GLN A 41 1.70 1.05 -17.21
CA GLN A 41 1.38 2.44 -16.85
C GLN A 41 2.32 3.40 -17.57
N GLY A 42 1.99 4.71 -17.59
CA GLY A 42 2.79 5.71 -18.27
C GLY A 42 2.78 5.54 -19.78
N LEU A 43 1.61 5.27 -20.35
CA LEU A 43 1.41 5.01 -21.77
C LEU A 43 0.47 6.04 -22.39
N ALA A 44 0.62 6.24 -23.69
CA ALA A 44 -0.36 6.97 -24.49
C ALA A 44 -1.72 6.25 -24.45
N LYS A 45 -2.81 7.02 -24.56
CA LYS A 45 -4.15 6.45 -24.71
C LYS A 45 -4.14 5.43 -25.86
N PRO A 46 -4.68 4.22 -25.65
CA PRO A 46 -4.70 3.21 -26.70
C PRO A 46 -5.58 3.67 -27.85
N SER A 47 -5.15 3.38 -29.07
CA SER A 47 -5.82 3.74 -30.31
C SER A 47 -6.42 2.53 -31.02
N GLY A 48 -7.22 2.79 -32.03
CA GLY A 48 -7.86 1.77 -32.86
C GLY A 48 -9.25 1.39 -32.36
N THR A 49 -10.06 0.87 -33.30
CA THR A 49 -11.41 0.36 -33.04
C THR A 49 -11.36 -1.15 -32.91
N HIS A 50 -11.86 -1.67 -31.80
CA HIS A 50 -11.86 -3.10 -31.49
C HIS A 50 -13.27 -3.59 -31.22
N ALA A 51 -13.60 -4.77 -31.75
CA ALA A 51 -14.87 -5.40 -31.46
C ALA A 51 -14.91 -5.86 -29.99
N VAL A 52 -16.00 -5.58 -29.30
CA VAL A 52 -16.24 -6.13 -27.97
C VAL A 52 -16.41 -7.65 -28.07
N PRO A 53 -15.70 -8.45 -27.26
CA PRO A 53 -15.88 -9.91 -27.25
C PRO A 53 -17.33 -10.28 -26.99
N SER A 54 -17.86 -11.29 -27.69
CA SER A 54 -19.26 -11.73 -27.56
C SER A 54 -19.63 -12.19 -26.15
N THR A 55 -18.63 -12.55 -25.35
CA THR A 55 -18.79 -12.99 -23.95
C THR A 55 -18.83 -11.82 -22.96
N MET A 56 -18.69 -10.58 -23.42
CA MET A 56 -18.61 -9.38 -22.58
C MET A 56 -19.76 -8.41 -22.88
N LYS A 57 -20.26 -7.81 -21.82
CA LYS A 57 -21.14 -6.63 -21.88
C LYS A 57 -20.31 -5.41 -21.45
N TRP A 58 -19.72 -4.73 -22.42
CA TRP A 58 -18.78 -3.65 -22.17
C TRP A 58 -19.40 -2.48 -21.40
N ASP A 59 -20.62 -2.09 -21.75
CA ASP A 59 -21.40 -1.06 -21.06
C ASP A 59 -21.63 -1.37 -19.58
N LEU A 60 -21.85 -2.63 -19.24
CA LEU A 60 -21.98 -3.06 -17.84
C LEU A 60 -20.61 -3.12 -17.14
N TRP A 61 -19.56 -3.51 -17.87
CA TRP A 61 -18.21 -3.60 -17.31
C TRP A 61 -17.65 -2.23 -16.92
N ILE A 62 -17.82 -1.20 -17.74
CA ILE A 62 -17.37 0.17 -17.45
C ILE A 62 -18.14 0.79 -16.27
N GLY A 63 -19.34 0.31 -15.96
CA GLY A 63 -20.14 0.74 -14.81
C GLY A 63 -20.40 2.24 -14.81
N PRO A 64 -20.08 2.96 -13.70
CA PRO A 64 -20.32 4.40 -13.57
C PRO A 64 -19.26 5.26 -14.25
N SER A 65 -18.22 4.67 -14.87
CA SER A 65 -17.18 5.44 -15.55
C SER A 65 -17.73 6.17 -16.78
N LYS A 66 -17.07 7.27 -17.16
CA LYS A 66 -17.36 7.87 -18.46
C LYS A 66 -17.15 6.83 -19.56
N TYR A 67 -18.02 6.85 -20.57
CA TYR A 67 -17.92 5.91 -21.68
C TYR A 67 -16.56 6.05 -22.40
N GLU A 68 -15.91 4.91 -22.56
CA GLU A 68 -14.70 4.74 -23.38
C GLU A 68 -14.92 3.58 -24.34
N GLU A 69 -14.46 3.69 -25.56
CA GLU A 69 -14.51 2.59 -26.53
C GLU A 69 -13.70 1.41 -26.03
N PHE A 70 -14.20 0.19 -26.29
CA PHE A 70 -13.48 -1.02 -25.89
C PHE A 70 -12.11 -1.08 -26.55
N ASN A 71 -11.11 -1.37 -25.73
CA ASN A 71 -9.77 -1.66 -26.20
C ASN A 71 -9.17 -2.81 -25.35
N PRO A 72 -8.52 -3.82 -25.96
CA PRO A 72 -7.89 -4.91 -25.23
C PRO A 72 -6.75 -4.46 -24.28
N ALA A 73 -6.25 -3.24 -24.42
CA ALA A 73 -5.31 -2.65 -23.49
C ALA A 73 -5.92 -2.37 -22.09
N TYR A 74 -7.23 -2.36 -21.95
CA TYR A 74 -7.92 -2.15 -20.67
C TYR A 74 -8.24 -3.46 -19.94
N HIS A 75 -8.82 -4.41 -20.64
CA HIS A 75 -9.34 -5.64 -20.06
C HIS A 75 -8.46 -6.85 -20.43
N PRO A 76 -8.35 -7.85 -19.56
CA PRO A 76 -9.07 -8.05 -18.29
C PRO A 76 -8.38 -7.45 -17.06
N PHE A 77 -7.10 -7.10 -17.12
CA PHE A 77 -6.28 -6.77 -15.94
C PHE A 77 -5.74 -5.36 -15.92
N ASN A 78 -5.37 -4.82 -17.08
CA ASN A 78 -4.58 -3.60 -17.24
C ASN A 78 -5.37 -2.30 -16.99
N TRP A 79 -6.70 -2.38 -16.79
CA TRP A 79 -7.55 -1.25 -16.45
C TRP A 79 -7.05 -0.45 -15.24
N ARG A 80 -6.31 -1.09 -14.36
CA ARG A 80 -5.70 -0.49 -13.17
C ARG A 80 -4.80 0.70 -13.48
N GLY A 81 -4.13 0.67 -14.63
CA GLY A 81 -3.20 1.70 -15.07
C GLY A 81 -3.83 2.90 -15.76
N TRP A 82 -5.15 2.92 -15.97
CA TRP A 82 -5.86 3.95 -16.74
C TRP A 82 -6.79 4.74 -15.82
N TRP A 83 -6.64 6.07 -15.78
CA TRP A 83 -7.45 6.92 -14.91
C TRP A 83 -8.97 6.80 -15.12
N ALA A 84 -9.39 6.38 -16.32
CA ALA A 84 -10.80 6.13 -16.59
C ALA A 84 -11.40 5.02 -15.72
N PHE A 85 -10.59 4.05 -15.28
CA PHE A 85 -11.06 2.83 -14.63
C PHE A 85 -10.36 2.51 -13.32
N GLY A 86 -9.10 2.96 -13.16
CA GLY A 86 -8.27 2.64 -12.02
C GLY A 86 -7.50 3.85 -11.50
N THR A 87 -6.72 3.61 -10.46
CA THR A 87 -5.95 4.64 -9.75
C THR A 87 -4.47 4.24 -9.59
N GLY A 88 -4.00 3.39 -10.50
CA GLY A 88 -2.62 2.96 -10.54
C GLY A 88 -2.16 2.17 -9.32
N ALA A 89 -0.84 2.09 -9.15
CA ALA A 89 -0.22 1.35 -8.07
C ALA A 89 -0.61 1.88 -6.68
N LEU A 90 -0.73 3.18 -6.51
CA LEU A 90 -1.17 3.77 -5.23
C LEU A 90 -2.56 3.28 -4.85
N GLY A 91 -3.55 3.42 -5.72
CA GLY A 91 -4.92 3.02 -5.42
C GLY A 91 -5.09 1.52 -5.26
N ASP A 92 -4.35 0.71 -6.04
CA ASP A 92 -4.41 -0.75 -5.96
C ASP A 92 -3.77 -1.30 -4.67
N MET A 93 -2.65 -0.72 -4.22
CA MET A 93 -1.84 -1.30 -3.15
C MET A 93 -1.87 -0.51 -1.83
N ALA A 94 -2.19 0.77 -1.82
CA ALA A 94 -2.19 1.52 -0.57
C ALA A 94 -3.26 1.02 0.43
N CYS A 95 -4.39 0.52 -0.04
CA CYS A 95 -5.40 -0.11 0.82
C CYS A 95 -4.85 -1.32 1.59
N HIS A 96 -3.79 -1.94 1.11
CA HIS A 96 -3.10 -3.06 1.75
C HIS A 96 -1.90 -2.64 2.58
N ILE A 97 -1.00 -1.84 1.98
CA ILE A 97 0.30 -1.51 2.58
C ILE A 97 0.16 -0.39 3.62
N MET A 98 -0.73 0.57 3.40
CA MET A 98 -0.98 1.62 4.38
C MET A 98 -1.97 1.21 5.48
N ASP A 99 -2.72 0.09 5.34
CA ASP A 99 -3.63 -0.40 6.38
C ASP A 99 -2.94 -0.56 7.75
N PRO A 100 -1.73 -1.17 7.86
CA PRO A 100 -0.99 -1.20 9.12
C PRO A 100 -0.71 0.19 9.71
N ILE A 101 -0.43 1.18 8.87
CA ILE A 101 -0.12 2.55 9.30
C ILE A 101 -1.32 3.16 10.02
N TYR A 102 -2.50 3.09 9.40
CA TYR A 102 -3.74 3.62 9.96
C TYR A 102 -4.23 2.84 11.19
N ARG A 103 -3.98 1.53 11.26
CA ARG A 103 -4.37 0.73 12.43
C ARG A 103 -3.46 0.94 13.63
N ILE A 104 -2.20 1.28 13.40
CA ILE A 104 -1.18 1.37 14.46
C ILE A 104 -1.08 2.81 14.98
N LEU A 105 -1.07 3.79 14.09
CA LEU A 105 -0.75 5.17 14.43
C LEU A 105 -2.02 6.00 14.68
N PRO A 106 -1.96 6.99 15.60
CA PRO A 106 -3.07 7.90 15.86
C PRO A 106 -3.13 9.01 14.79
N ILE A 107 -3.46 8.66 13.57
CA ILE A 107 -3.59 9.56 12.42
C ILE A 107 -4.93 9.37 11.73
N LEU A 108 -5.34 10.35 10.89
CA LEU A 108 -6.58 10.26 10.13
C LEU A 108 -6.35 10.53 8.64
N TYR A 109 -6.07 11.77 8.25
CA TYR A 109 -5.74 12.14 6.87
C TYR A 109 -4.59 13.14 6.87
N PRO A 110 -3.82 13.19 5.77
CA PRO A 110 -2.69 14.12 5.67
C PRO A 110 -3.21 15.55 5.49
N ASN A 111 -2.45 16.50 6.01
CA ASN A 111 -2.68 17.94 5.79
C ASN A 111 -1.79 18.50 4.66
N GLU A 112 -0.74 17.77 4.29
CA GLU A 112 0.16 18.13 3.19
C GLU A 112 0.47 16.89 2.36
N VAL A 113 0.50 17.06 1.03
CA VAL A 113 0.85 16.03 0.06
C VAL A 113 1.81 16.62 -0.97
N GLU A 114 2.94 15.97 -1.16
CA GLU A 114 3.91 16.30 -2.21
C GLU A 114 4.19 15.04 -3.05
N CYS A 115 4.23 15.19 -4.37
CA CYS A 115 4.44 14.07 -5.29
C CYS A 115 5.59 14.35 -6.24
N SER A 116 6.45 13.35 -6.44
CA SER A 116 7.49 13.31 -7.46
C SER A 116 7.23 12.17 -8.43
N LEU A 117 7.26 12.48 -9.72
CA LEU A 117 7.02 11.55 -10.83
C LEU A 117 8.24 11.49 -11.74
N PRO A 118 8.50 10.37 -12.41
CA PRO A 118 9.52 10.28 -13.43
C PRO A 118 9.07 11.03 -14.70
N ASN A 119 9.99 11.75 -15.32
CA ASN A 119 9.77 12.29 -16.68
C ASN A 119 9.78 11.14 -17.70
N GLN A 120 8.91 11.23 -18.68
CA GLN A 120 8.84 10.31 -19.80
C GLN A 120 9.02 11.07 -21.11
N PHE A 121 9.74 10.49 -22.05
CA PHE A 121 10.04 11.08 -23.33
C PHE A 121 9.65 10.13 -24.48
N THR A 122 9.03 10.67 -25.53
CA THR A 122 8.73 9.95 -26.77
C THR A 122 9.89 10.01 -27.77
N ALA A 123 10.71 11.06 -27.66
CA ALA A 123 11.94 11.28 -28.43
C ALA A 123 12.88 12.17 -27.62
N ALA A 124 14.12 12.36 -28.07
CA ALA A 124 15.07 13.28 -27.43
C ALA A 124 14.43 14.67 -27.26
N TRP A 125 14.38 15.14 -25.99
CA TRP A 125 13.83 16.44 -25.60
C TRP A 125 12.31 16.63 -25.84
N THR A 126 11.57 15.54 -26.16
CA THR A 126 10.13 15.58 -26.38
C THR A 126 9.42 14.81 -25.28
N GLU A 127 8.82 15.52 -24.34
CA GLU A 127 8.07 14.90 -23.24
C GLU A 127 6.83 14.16 -23.74
N ALA A 128 6.52 13.05 -23.10
CA ALA A 128 5.42 12.17 -23.50
C ALA A 128 4.02 12.75 -23.25
N GLY A 129 3.84 13.52 -22.19
CA GLY A 129 2.55 14.14 -21.85
C GLY A 129 1.39 13.15 -21.67
N TYR A 130 1.62 11.95 -21.14
CA TYR A 130 0.60 10.92 -20.97
C TYR A 130 -0.33 11.27 -19.79
N ILE A 131 -1.52 11.74 -20.09
CA ILE A 131 -2.51 12.20 -19.11
C ILE A 131 -3.63 11.19 -18.84
N ASP A 132 -3.78 10.17 -19.69
CA ASP A 132 -4.86 9.17 -19.58
C ASP A 132 -4.46 7.96 -18.75
N SER A 133 -3.16 7.70 -18.58
CA SER A 133 -2.65 6.61 -17.76
C SER A 133 -1.95 7.11 -16.49
N CYS A 134 -1.95 6.27 -15.47
CA CYS A 134 -1.21 6.53 -14.24
C CYS A 134 0.30 6.53 -14.49
N PRO A 135 1.10 7.27 -13.72
CA PRO A 135 2.55 7.30 -13.87
C PRO A 135 3.17 5.94 -13.57
N PRO A 136 4.27 5.55 -14.23
CA PRO A 136 4.90 4.23 -14.05
C PRO A 136 5.54 4.05 -12.66
N ALA A 137 5.84 5.13 -11.97
CA ALA A 137 6.39 5.16 -10.63
C ALA A 137 6.03 6.47 -9.94
N SER A 138 6.01 6.47 -8.62
CA SER A 138 5.85 7.70 -7.84
C SER A 138 6.55 7.64 -6.48
N ILE A 139 6.95 8.82 -6.00
CA ILE A 139 7.31 9.06 -4.60
C ILE A 139 6.32 10.09 -4.07
N ILE A 140 5.59 9.75 -3.02
CA ILE A 140 4.59 10.63 -2.42
C ILE A 140 4.92 10.84 -0.95
N HIS A 141 5.12 12.09 -0.58
CA HIS A 141 5.32 12.51 0.80
C HIS A 141 4.02 13.02 1.38
N LEU A 142 3.65 12.48 2.53
CA LEU A 142 2.41 12.76 3.23
C LEU A 142 2.74 13.22 4.64
N ASN A 143 2.23 14.38 5.06
CA ASN A 143 2.36 14.84 6.43
C ASN A 143 1.05 14.61 7.18
N TYR A 144 1.12 13.84 8.27
CA TYR A 144 -0.04 13.52 9.09
C TYR A 144 0.04 14.17 10.47
N PRO A 145 -0.83 15.11 10.79
CA PRO A 145 -1.00 15.55 12.17
C PRO A 145 -1.41 14.38 13.07
N ARG A 146 -0.76 14.24 14.20
CA ARG A 146 -1.15 13.22 15.18
C ARG A 146 -2.39 13.65 15.93
N LEU A 147 -3.34 12.73 16.10
CA LEU A 147 -4.58 12.98 16.85
C LEU A 147 -4.34 13.24 18.34
N ASP A 148 -3.18 12.84 18.89
CA ASP A 148 -2.78 13.10 20.28
C ASP A 148 -2.06 14.45 20.47
N GLY A 149 -1.95 15.28 19.43
CA GLY A 149 -1.34 16.60 19.45
C GLY A 149 0.18 16.62 19.64
N LYS A 150 0.85 15.47 19.56
CA LYS A 150 2.29 15.34 19.81
C LYS A 150 3.16 15.48 18.55
N GLY A 151 2.82 16.43 17.67
CA GLY A 151 3.51 16.71 16.42
C GLY A 151 3.02 15.81 15.29
N ASP A 152 3.80 15.73 14.22
CA ASP A 152 3.41 15.11 12.98
C ASP A 152 4.15 13.77 12.73
N ILE A 153 3.60 12.98 11.81
CA ILE A 153 4.21 11.77 11.27
C ILE A 153 4.35 11.96 9.76
N LYS A 154 5.59 11.84 9.27
CA LYS A 154 5.88 11.87 7.84
C LYS A 154 5.79 10.45 7.28
N VAL A 155 4.93 10.25 6.29
CA VAL A 155 4.79 8.98 5.58
C VAL A 155 5.28 9.19 4.16
N THR A 156 6.17 8.33 3.69
CA THR A 156 6.63 8.31 2.30
C THR A 156 6.15 7.03 1.63
N TRP A 157 5.34 7.19 0.60
CA TRP A 157 4.93 6.13 -0.30
C TRP A 157 5.87 6.07 -1.50
N MET A 158 6.21 4.86 -1.95
CA MET A 158 7.00 4.61 -3.14
C MET A 158 6.42 3.44 -3.94
N ASP A 159 6.30 3.60 -5.24
CA ASP A 159 5.85 2.55 -6.15
C ASP A 159 6.72 2.48 -7.42
N GLY A 160 6.37 1.57 -8.34
CA GLY A 160 7.16 1.38 -9.55
C GLY A 160 8.53 0.74 -9.31
N GLY A 161 8.71 0.03 -8.21
CA GLY A 161 9.98 -0.58 -7.83
C GLY A 161 10.95 0.37 -7.13
N LEU A 162 10.52 1.61 -6.85
CA LEU A 162 11.29 2.53 -6.00
C LEU A 162 11.27 2.04 -4.55
N LEU A 163 12.40 2.14 -3.89
CA LEU A 163 12.59 1.64 -2.53
C LEU A 163 13.05 2.75 -1.60
N PRO A 164 12.65 2.72 -0.33
CA PRO A 164 13.26 3.57 0.69
C PRO A 164 14.72 3.17 0.91
N GLN A 165 15.47 4.06 1.52
CA GLN A 165 16.81 3.72 1.97
C GLN A 165 16.77 2.50 2.87
N ARG A 166 17.64 1.52 2.59
CA ARG A 166 17.76 0.31 3.41
C ARG A 166 18.20 0.69 4.83
N PRO A 167 17.49 0.25 5.87
CA PRO A 167 17.91 0.46 7.25
C PRO A 167 19.29 -0.15 7.51
N GLU A 168 20.16 0.60 8.18
CA GLU A 168 21.51 0.13 8.56
C GLU A 168 21.46 -1.08 9.50
N GLU A 169 20.35 -1.25 10.23
CA GLU A 169 20.11 -2.35 11.15
C GLU A 169 19.80 -3.68 10.45
N LEU A 170 19.52 -3.68 9.14
CA LEU A 170 19.32 -4.90 8.35
C LEU A 170 20.65 -5.46 7.87
N LEU A 171 20.91 -6.73 8.15
CA LEU A 171 22.07 -7.45 7.63
C LEU A 171 21.96 -7.58 6.10
N PRO A 172 23.10 -7.71 5.38
CA PRO A 172 23.12 -7.77 3.92
C PRO A 172 22.24 -8.88 3.31
N ASP A 173 22.06 -9.98 4.01
CA ASP A 173 21.27 -11.16 3.62
C ASP A 173 19.81 -11.12 4.08
N GLU A 174 19.41 -10.11 4.88
CA GLU A 174 18.04 -9.93 5.31
C GLU A 174 17.21 -9.17 4.27
N GLU A 175 16.02 -9.65 3.97
CA GLU A 175 15.11 -8.98 3.04
C GLU A 175 14.46 -7.74 3.68
N MET A 176 14.35 -6.66 2.90
CA MET A 176 13.61 -5.47 3.26
C MET A 176 12.17 -5.60 2.77
N GLY A 177 11.24 -5.95 3.68
CA GLY A 177 9.89 -6.34 3.30
C GLY A 177 9.88 -7.71 2.60
N ASN A 178 9.04 -7.84 1.59
CA ASN A 178 9.04 -8.98 0.68
C ASN A 178 9.00 -8.49 -0.79
N TRP A 179 8.87 -9.41 -1.75
CA TRP A 179 8.83 -9.06 -3.17
C TRP A 179 7.70 -8.06 -3.51
N ASP A 180 6.55 -8.14 -2.85
CA ASP A 180 5.39 -7.27 -3.11
C ASP A 180 5.54 -5.86 -2.50
N GLY A 181 6.38 -5.70 -1.48
CA GLY A 181 6.58 -4.45 -0.77
C GLY A 181 6.68 -4.59 0.74
N GLY A 182 6.50 -3.50 1.45
CA GLY A 182 6.56 -3.49 2.90
C GLY A 182 6.35 -2.13 3.53
N VAL A 183 6.48 -2.09 4.86
CA VAL A 183 6.39 -0.88 5.66
C VAL A 183 7.49 -0.86 6.72
N ILE A 184 8.17 0.27 6.86
CA ILE A 184 9.11 0.55 7.94
C ILE A 184 8.55 1.69 8.80
N PHE A 185 8.42 1.45 10.10
CA PHE A 185 8.11 2.47 11.09
C PHE A 185 9.38 2.88 11.83
N GLU A 186 9.70 4.16 11.79
CA GLU A 186 10.88 4.73 12.39
C GLU A 186 10.51 5.53 13.65
N GLY A 187 10.92 5.02 14.78
CA GLY A 187 10.63 5.61 16.08
C GLY A 187 11.89 6.08 16.80
N THR A 188 11.71 6.82 17.90
CA THR A 188 12.80 7.41 18.70
C THR A 188 13.67 6.39 19.45
N LYS A 189 13.24 5.11 19.52
CA LYS A 189 13.95 4.03 20.20
C LYS A 189 14.27 2.84 19.28
N GLY A 190 14.12 3.00 17.98
CA GLY A 190 14.39 1.98 16.99
C GLY A 190 13.30 1.88 15.94
N LYS A 191 13.38 0.84 15.13
CA LYS A 191 12.49 0.61 13.99
C LYS A 191 11.75 -0.71 14.12
N MET A 192 10.59 -0.80 13.47
CA MET A 192 9.92 -2.06 13.19
C MET A 192 9.54 -2.09 11.70
N MET A 193 9.48 -3.28 11.15
CA MET A 193 9.19 -3.50 9.74
C MET A 193 8.21 -4.66 9.58
N CYS A 194 7.41 -4.61 8.53
CA CYS A 194 6.62 -5.73 8.07
C CYS A 194 6.70 -5.86 6.55
N ASP A 195 6.31 -7.01 6.06
CA ASP A 195 6.11 -7.27 4.64
C ASP A 195 4.79 -6.65 4.15
N CYS A 196 4.53 -6.74 2.86
CA CYS A 196 3.23 -6.42 2.28
C CYS A 196 2.10 -7.11 3.09
N TYR A 197 0.95 -6.48 3.22
CA TYR A 197 -0.20 -6.95 4.00
C TYR A 197 0.04 -7.04 5.52
N GLY A 198 1.10 -6.43 6.05
CA GLY A 198 1.42 -6.50 7.48
C GLY A 198 2.00 -7.85 7.94
N GLY A 199 2.45 -8.68 6.98
CA GLY A 199 3.07 -9.98 7.27
C GLY A 199 4.44 -9.86 7.91
N ASN A 200 4.91 -10.94 8.53
CA ASN A 200 6.27 -11.09 9.07
C ASN A 200 6.78 -9.84 9.83
N PRO A 201 6.04 -9.37 10.84
CA PRO A 201 6.43 -8.17 11.59
C PRO A 201 7.68 -8.45 12.43
N ARG A 202 8.61 -7.49 12.43
CA ARG A 202 9.88 -7.61 13.17
C ARG A 202 10.41 -6.26 13.64
N LEU A 203 11.07 -6.27 14.78
CA LEU A 203 11.88 -5.16 15.28
C LEU A 203 13.23 -5.18 14.55
N LEU A 204 13.82 -4.01 14.32
CA LEU A 204 15.16 -3.90 13.75
C LEU A 204 16.18 -3.43 14.81
N PRO A 205 17.40 -3.99 14.81
CA PRO A 205 17.82 -5.18 14.04
C PRO A 205 17.01 -6.43 14.40
N THR A 206 16.95 -7.40 13.49
CA THR A 206 16.10 -8.62 13.67
C THR A 206 16.51 -9.44 14.90
N SER A 207 17.78 -9.41 15.30
CA SER A 207 18.26 -10.00 16.57
C SER A 207 17.47 -9.52 17.79
N ARG A 208 16.99 -8.28 17.75
CA ARG A 208 16.20 -7.67 18.83
C ARG A 208 14.90 -8.40 19.13
N MET A 209 14.37 -9.18 18.17
CA MET A 209 13.19 -10.03 18.41
C MET A 209 13.43 -11.09 19.48
N LYS A 210 14.67 -11.55 19.66
CA LYS A 210 15.07 -12.53 20.69
C LYS A 210 15.23 -11.89 22.08
N GLU A 211 15.60 -10.63 22.11
CA GLU A 211 15.95 -9.91 23.35
C GLU A 211 14.77 -9.10 23.89
N ALA A 212 13.88 -8.64 23.00
CA ALA A 212 12.77 -7.80 23.40
C ALA A 212 11.74 -8.54 24.22
N LYS A 213 11.36 -7.97 25.36
CA LYS A 213 10.20 -8.44 26.12
C LYS A 213 8.93 -7.99 25.38
N LEU A 214 8.46 -8.85 24.48
CA LEU A 214 7.23 -8.59 23.74
C LEU A 214 6.02 -8.53 24.68
N PRO A 215 5.06 -7.62 24.44
CA PRO A 215 3.86 -7.52 25.26
C PRO A 215 2.96 -8.75 25.08
N LYS A 216 2.08 -8.99 26.05
CA LYS A 216 1.02 -9.99 25.90
C LYS A 216 0.08 -9.58 24.76
N GLN A 217 -0.48 -10.57 24.08
CA GLN A 217 -1.53 -10.37 23.11
C GLN A 217 -2.80 -9.86 23.80
N THR A 218 -3.29 -8.69 23.41
CA THR A 218 -4.47 -8.05 23.96
C THR A 218 -5.59 -7.88 22.93
N LEU A 219 -5.22 -7.82 21.65
CA LEU A 219 -6.16 -7.68 20.56
C LEU A 219 -6.70 -9.04 20.12
N LYS A 220 -8.00 -9.12 19.84
CA LYS A 220 -8.64 -10.34 19.32
C LYS A 220 -7.96 -10.78 18.02
N ARG A 221 -7.51 -12.01 17.96
CA ARG A 221 -6.99 -12.65 16.75
C ARG A 221 -8.13 -13.22 15.90
N VAL A 222 -7.85 -13.46 14.62
CA VAL A 222 -8.80 -13.97 13.64
C VAL A 222 -8.21 -15.23 13.00
N PRO A 223 -8.14 -16.34 13.76
CA PRO A 223 -7.51 -17.57 13.30
C PRO A 223 -8.21 -18.20 12.10
N GLU A 224 -9.50 -17.95 11.95
CA GLU A 224 -10.33 -18.41 10.82
C GLU A 224 -10.00 -17.68 9.51
N GLY A 225 -9.29 -16.56 9.56
CA GLY A 225 -8.92 -15.77 8.40
C GLY A 225 -10.01 -14.81 7.93
N HIS A 226 -9.63 -13.96 6.97
CA HIS A 226 -10.41 -12.81 6.53
C HIS A 226 -11.79 -13.16 5.96
N TYR A 227 -11.85 -14.16 5.11
CA TYR A 227 -13.10 -14.54 4.43
C TYR A 227 -14.10 -15.20 5.38
N VAL A 228 -13.63 -16.11 6.22
CA VAL A 228 -14.48 -16.78 7.22
C VAL A 228 -14.94 -15.79 8.30
N GLN A 229 -14.11 -14.82 8.67
CA GLN A 229 -14.52 -13.73 9.55
C GLN A 229 -15.73 -12.99 9.00
N TRP A 230 -15.74 -12.68 7.69
CA TRP A 230 -16.87 -12.01 7.05
C TRP A 230 -18.13 -12.90 7.05
N VAL A 231 -17.98 -14.18 6.69
CA VAL A 231 -19.11 -15.13 6.70
C VAL A 231 -19.70 -15.25 8.10
N ASN A 232 -18.85 -15.39 9.14
CA ASN A 232 -19.28 -15.48 10.53
C ASN A 232 -20.05 -14.21 10.96
N ALA A 233 -19.58 -13.03 10.57
CA ALA A 233 -20.26 -11.78 10.85
C ALA A 233 -21.63 -11.68 10.16
N CYS A 234 -21.78 -12.21 8.94
CA CYS A 234 -23.07 -12.28 8.25
C CYS A 234 -24.05 -13.24 8.95
N ILE A 235 -23.57 -14.36 9.47
CA ILE A 235 -24.40 -15.37 10.17
C ILE A 235 -24.80 -14.89 11.56
N ALA A 236 -23.86 -14.36 12.30
CA ALA A 236 -24.08 -13.96 13.70
C ALA A 236 -24.82 -12.63 13.86
N GLY A 237 -24.95 -11.87 12.78
CA GLY A 237 -25.30 -10.46 12.89
C GLY A 237 -24.15 -9.64 13.44
N TYR A 238 -24.29 -8.32 13.43
CA TYR A 238 -23.31 -7.44 14.10
C TYR A 238 -23.44 -7.61 15.61
N GLY A 239 -22.46 -8.27 16.21
CA GLY A 239 -22.26 -8.30 17.64
C GLY A 239 -21.03 -7.50 18.03
#